data_48d387431f4f6aa5eae0ba91bd4b24ea
#
_entry.id   48d387431f4f6aa5eae0ba91bd4b24ea
#
_cell.length_a   1.000
_cell.length_b   1.000
_cell.length_c   1.000
_cell.angle_alpha   90.00
_cell.angle_beta   90.00
_cell.angle_gamma   90.00
#
_symmetry.space_group_name_H-M   'P 1'
#
loop_
_entity.id
_entity.type
_entity.pdbx_description
1 polymer ?
#
loop_
_entity_poly.entity_id
_entity_poly.type
_entity_poly.pdbx_seq_one_letter_code
_entity_poly.pdbx_strand_id
1 'polypeptide(L)'
;CATAQISKKLVRNLSPGEIISQIILSKDYINDWSTQKKITNQVLMGEGSPFLNLDNVKIAIDNSKNKDGLEYGRTRITVSTVGVGIKKDNLDAIEWAANELDVYLAWSLHSSIPKHRSELMPINDKYSINSLLPQLKKYYEKTKLPIFIEWICLDENLTNDHAKELIKIMKKVPSKLNLIEFNPLSNKDFKPATQENIDKFSKK
;
A
#
# COMPACT_ATOMS: atom_id res chain seq x y z
N CYS A 1 -12.64 -1.88 -1.81
CA CYS A 1 -12.41 -0.43 -1.88
C CYS A 1 -13.74 0.28 -2.09
N ALA A 2 -13.98 1.39 -1.36
CA ALA A 2 -15.20 2.19 -1.51
C ALA A 2 -15.42 2.66 -2.95
N THR A 3 -14.36 3.06 -3.62
CA THR A 3 -14.39 3.51 -5.01
C THR A 3 -14.88 2.44 -5.97
N ALA A 4 -14.56 1.17 -5.73
CA ALA A 4 -15.06 0.06 -6.57
C ALA A 4 -16.58 -0.12 -6.51
N GLN A 5 -17.25 0.46 -5.50
CA GLN A 5 -18.71 0.49 -5.41
C GLN A 5 -19.32 1.64 -6.23
N ILE A 6 -18.55 2.72 -6.44
CA ILE A 6 -18.98 3.89 -7.21
C ILE A 6 -18.70 3.64 -8.70
N SER A 7 -17.52 3.11 -9.05
CA SER A 7 -17.12 2.81 -10.42
C SER A 7 -16.53 1.41 -10.53
N LYS A 8 -17.17 0.55 -11.32
CA LYS A 8 -16.71 -0.83 -11.58
C LYS A 8 -15.61 -0.92 -12.64
N LYS A 9 -15.26 0.18 -13.27
CA LYS A 9 -14.28 0.20 -14.38
C LYS A 9 -13.25 1.28 -14.14
N LEU A 10 -11.97 0.90 -14.34
CA LEU A 10 -10.90 1.88 -14.48
C LEU A 10 -11.16 2.73 -15.73
N VAL A 11 -11.20 4.04 -15.58
CA VAL A 11 -11.36 4.96 -16.71
C VAL A 11 -10.07 5.00 -17.51
N ARG A 12 -8.94 5.30 -16.87
CA ARG A 12 -7.59 5.28 -17.42
C ARG A 12 -6.53 5.35 -16.32
N ASN A 13 -5.30 5.07 -16.68
CA ASN A 13 -4.15 5.36 -15.83
C ASN A 13 -3.83 6.87 -15.85
N LEU A 14 -3.34 7.38 -14.72
CA LEU A 14 -2.80 8.74 -14.65
C LEU A 14 -1.43 8.81 -15.32
N SER A 15 -1.17 9.90 -16.03
CA SER A 15 0.15 10.25 -16.53
C SER A 15 1.10 10.67 -15.39
N PRO A 16 2.43 10.67 -15.61
CA PRO A 16 3.38 11.14 -14.60
C PRO A 16 3.11 12.57 -14.14
N GLY A 17 2.77 13.46 -15.08
CA GLY A 17 2.44 14.85 -14.80
C GLY A 17 1.20 14.97 -13.90
N GLU A 18 0.15 14.20 -14.14
CA GLU A 18 -1.06 14.19 -13.31
C GLU A 18 -0.78 13.66 -11.89
N ILE A 19 0.10 12.66 -11.74
CA ILE A 19 0.50 12.15 -10.42
C ILE A 19 1.25 13.24 -9.64
N ILE A 20 2.21 13.92 -10.27
CA ILE A 20 3.02 14.96 -9.63
C ILE A 20 2.18 16.21 -9.35
N SER A 21 1.28 16.59 -10.27
CA SER A 21 0.44 17.78 -10.12
C SER A 21 -0.41 17.77 -8.85
N GLN A 22 -0.84 16.60 -8.38
CA GLN A 22 -1.58 16.51 -7.10
C GLN A 22 -0.75 17.06 -5.93
N ILE A 23 0.57 16.78 -5.91
CA ILE A 23 1.46 17.25 -4.86
C ILE A 23 1.73 18.74 -5.03
N ILE A 24 2.01 19.17 -6.27
CA ILE A 24 2.29 20.58 -6.60
C ILE A 24 1.11 21.46 -6.20
N LEU A 25 -0.10 21.11 -6.63
CA LEU A 25 -1.33 21.84 -6.29
C LEU A 25 -1.59 21.85 -4.78
N SER A 26 -1.31 20.74 -4.08
CA SER A 26 -1.44 20.71 -2.63
C SER A 26 -0.44 21.65 -1.94
N LYS A 27 0.80 21.69 -2.43
CA LYS A 27 1.85 22.60 -1.92
C LYS A 27 1.50 24.06 -2.21
N ASP A 28 1.01 24.37 -3.40
CA ASP A 28 0.53 25.71 -3.76
C ASP A 28 -0.62 26.16 -2.85
N TYR A 29 -1.61 25.28 -2.66
CA TYR A 29 -2.78 25.59 -1.84
C TYR A 29 -2.44 25.96 -0.40
N ILE A 30 -1.43 25.31 0.21
CA ILE A 30 -1.00 25.59 1.59
C ILE A 30 0.26 26.48 1.67
N ASN A 31 0.71 27.03 0.54
CA ASN A 31 1.93 27.82 0.42
C ASN A 31 3.17 27.13 1.03
N ASP A 32 3.46 25.90 0.59
CA ASP A 32 4.52 25.03 1.13
C ASP A 32 5.76 24.96 0.21
N TRP A 33 6.29 26.14 -0.18
CA TRP A 33 7.51 26.23 -1.01
C TRP A 33 8.74 26.69 -0.23
N SER A 34 8.63 26.78 1.11
CA SER A 34 9.74 27.11 1.98
C SER A 34 10.64 25.92 2.31
N THR A 35 11.79 26.20 2.92
CA THR A 35 12.70 25.15 3.43
C THR A 35 12.09 24.29 4.55
N GLN A 36 11.08 24.82 5.24
CA GLN A 36 10.29 24.07 6.25
C GLN A 36 9.08 23.43 5.58
N LYS A 37 9.29 22.28 4.94
CA LYS A 37 8.23 21.55 4.23
C LYS A 37 7.12 21.12 5.19
N LYS A 38 5.88 21.51 4.89
CA LYS A 38 4.67 21.07 5.60
C LYS A 38 4.18 19.72 5.08
N ILE A 39 4.21 19.53 3.74
CA ILE A 39 3.96 18.25 3.09
C ILE A 39 5.29 17.51 3.05
N THR A 40 5.50 16.62 4.00
CA THR A 40 6.78 15.90 4.19
C THR A 40 6.79 14.50 3.58
N ASN A 41 5.63 13.95 3.28
CA ASN A 41 5.49 12.58 2.79
C ASN A 41 4.52 12.52 1.61
N GLN A 42 4.77 11.57 0.73
CA GLN A 42 3.94 11.25 -0.43
C GLN A 42 3.53 9.78 -0.34
N VAL A 43 2.24 9.50 -0.42
CA VAL A 43 1.72 8.14 -0.43
C VAL A 43 0.85 7.90 -1.66
N LEU A 44 1.13 6.85 -2.41
CA LEU A 44 0.33 6.43 -3.55
C LEU A 44 -0.67 5.35 -3.07
N MET A 45 -1.67 5.81 -2.29
CA MET A 45 -2.64 4.97 -1.58
C MET A 45 -4.10 5.40 -1.82
N GLY A 46 -4.38 6.13 -2.90
CA GLY A 46 -5.71 6.58 -3.26
C GLY A 46 -6.51 5.49 -3.99
N GLU A 47 -6.84 5.74 -5.23
CA GLU A 47 -7.61 4.82 -6.07
C GLU A 47 -6.73 3.97 -6.98
N GLY A 48 -7.20 2.74 -7.27
CA GLY A 48 -6.49 1.81 -8.15
C GLY A 48 -5.26 1.20 -7.48
N SER A 49 -4.36 0.68 -8.30
CA SER A 49 -3.08 0.13 -7.84
C SER A 49 -1.94 0.74 -8.66
N PRO A 50 -0.96 1.38 -8.01
CA PRO A 50 0.25 1.86 -8.67
C PRO A 50 0.95 0.80 -9.51
N PHE A 51 0.84 -0.46 -9.10
CA PHE A 51 1.42 -1.63 -9.77
C PHE A 51 0.77 -1.96 -11.12
N LEU A 52 -0.36 -1.34 -11.46
CA LEU A 52 -0.98 -1.40 -12.78
C LEU A 52 -0.56 -0.23 -13.70
N ASN A 53 0.27 0.69 -13.18
CA ASN A 53 0.72 1.90 -13.88
C ASN A 53 2.21 2.19 -13.64
N LEU A 54 3.04 1.14 -13.54
CA LEU A 54 4.41 1.21 -13.02
C LEU A 54 5.30 2.21 -13.77
N ASP A 55 5.22 2.29 -15.10
CA ASP A 55 6.05 3.22 -15.89
C ASP A 55 5.79 4.68 -15.52
N ASN A 56 4.52 5.08 -15.46
CA ASN A 56 4.15 6.44 -15.09
C ASN A 56 4.47 6.74 -13.62
N VAL A 57 4.26 5.75 -12.76
CA VAL A 57 4.61 5.85 -11.32
C VAL A 57 6.12 6.02 -11.15
N LYS A 58 6.95 5.27 -11.88
CA LYS A 58 8.40 5.42 -11.83
C LYS A 58 8.84 6.84 -12.21
N ILE A 59 8.37 7.34 -13.34
CA ILE A 59 8.70 8.71 -13.79
C ILE A 59 8.27 9.74 -12.74
N ALA A 60 7.09 9.59 -12.14
CA ALA A 60 6.61 10.49 -11.10
C ALA A 60 7.48 10.42 -9.84
N ILE A 61 7.89 9.23 -9.41
CA ILE A 61 8.76 9.04 -8.24
C ILE A 61 10.16 9.59 -8.50
N ASP A 62 10.72 9.36 -9.69
CA ASP A 62 12.04 9.88 -10.05
C ASP A 62 12.05 11.42 -10.01
N ASN A 63 11.02 12.07 -10.55
CA ASN A 63 10.86 13.52 -10.44
C ASN A 63 10.63 13.98 -8.99
N SER A 64 9.89 13.21 -8.20
CA SER A 64 9.69 13.52 -6.78
C SER A 64 10.98 13.44 -5.97
N LYS A 65 11.90 12.53 -6.33
CA LYS A 65 13.21 12.37 -5.67
C LYS A 65 14.27 13.33 -6.21
N ASN A 66 14.08 13.85 -7.42
CA ASN A 66 15.07 14.72 -8.07
C ASN A 66 15.32 15.98 -7.23
N LYS A 67 16.60 16.41 -7.16
CA LYS A 67 17.02 17.63 -6.46
C LYS A 67 16.46 18.89 -7.13
N ASP A 68 16.33 18.88 -8.45
CA ASP A 68 15.71 19.95 -9.23
C ASP A 68 14.17 19.85 -9.29
N GLY A 69 13.60 18.83 -8.62
CA GLY A 69 12.17 18.59 -8.52
C GLY A 69 11.65 18.88 -7.10
N LEU A 70 10.93 17.88 -6.53
CA LEU A 70 10.33 18.00 -5.20
C LEU A 70 11.28 17.64 -4.05
N GLU A 71 12.41 17.01 -4.35
CA GLU A 71 13.48 16.65 -3.42
C GLU A 71 12.99 15.82 -2.21
N TYR A 72 12.08 14.87 -2.45
CA TYR A 72 11.68 13.92 -1.43
C TYR A 72 12.73 12.81 -1.28
N GLY A 73 13.17 12.56 -0.06
CA GLY A 73 13.98 11.37 0.24
C GLY A 73 13.20 10.07 0.02
N ARG A 74 13.91 8.98 -0.31
CA ARG A 74 13.31 7.65 -0.55
C ARG A 74 12.38 7.16 0.57
N THR A 75 12.64 7.55 1.82
CA THR A 75 11.85 7.21 3.01
C THR A 75 10.65 8.14 3.23
N ARG A 76 10.42 9.07 2.31
CA ARG A 76 9.27 9.99 2.33
C ARG A 76 8.22 9.63 1.28
N ILE A 77 8.47 8.58 0.51
CA ILE A 77 7.56 8.11 -0.54
C ILE A 77 7.14 6.68 -0.21
N THR A 78 5.86 6.40 -0.30
CA THR A 78 5.30 5.05 -0.11
C THR A 78 4.42 4.69 -1.29
N VAL A 79 4.64 3.51 -1.87
CA VAL A 79 3.82 2.95 -2.94
C VAL A 79 3.03 1.77 -2.39
N SER A 80 1.73 1.71 -2.65
CA SER A 80 0.88 0.61 -2.17
C SER A 80 0.66 -0.46 -3.24
N THR A 81 0.43 -1.68 -2.77
CA THR A 81 0.01 -2.81 -3.61
C THR A 81 -1.01 -3.68 -2.88
N VAL A 82 -1.97 -4.18 -3.63
CA VAL A 82 -2.87 -5.26 -3.18
C VAL A 82 -2.24 -6.64 -3.37
N GLY A 83 -1.01 -6.69 -3.89
CA GLY A 83 -0.30 -7.93 -4.23
C GLY A 83 -0.53 -8.37 -5.66
N VAL A 84 -0.59 -7.44 -6.60
CA VAL A 84 -0.69 -7.77 -8.03
C VAL A 84 0.65 -8.30 -8.51
N GLY A 85 0.70 -9.58 -8.88
CA GLY A 85 1.90 -10.25 -9.38
C GLY A 85 2.03 -10.19 -10.91
N ILE A 86 1.93 -9.00 -11.49
CA ILE A 86 2.19 -8.81 -12.92
C ILE A 86 3.70 -8.85 -13.14
N LYS A 87 4.15 -9.48 -14.23
CA LYS A 87 5.56 -9.41 -14.63
C LYS A 87 5.83 -8.12 -15.39
N LYS A 88 6.95 -7.49 -15.07
CA LYS A 88 7.50 -6.35 -15.77
C LYS A 88 8.98 -6.61 -16.04
N ASP A 89 9.41 -6.48 -17.29
CA ASP A 89 10.80 -6.72 -17.72
C ASP A 89 11.34 -8.08 -17.23
N ASN A 90 10.51 -9.14 -17.30
CA ASN A 90 10.77 -10.51 -16.81
C ASN A 90 10.88 -10.66 -15.29
N LEU A 91 10.68 -9.60 -14.52
CA LEU A 91 10.64 -9.63 -13.05
C LEU A 91 9.18 -9.61 -12.55
N ASP A 92 8.96 -10.17 -11.37
CA ASP A 92 7.73 -9.90 -10.65
C ASP A 92 7.64 -8.41 -10.32
N ALA A 93 6.45 -7.82 -10.37
CA ALA A 93 6.28 -6.36 -10.23
C ALA A 93 6.83 -5.81 -8.91
N ILE A 94 6.77 -6.59 -7.82
CA ILE A 94 7.35 -6.20 -6.52
C ILE A 94 8.88 -6.21 -6.60
N GLU A 95 9.48 -7.19 -7.28
CA GLU A 95 10.93 -7.27 -7.48
C GLU A 95 11.42 -6.13 -8.41
N TRP A 96 10.67 -5.86 -9.49
CA TRP A 96 10.93 -4.71 -10.34
C TRP A 96 10.89 -3.40 -9.55
N ALA A 97 9.85 -3.21 -8.73
CA ALA A 97 9.70 -2.01 -7.90
C ALA A 97 10.85 -1.86 -6.88
N ALA A 98 11.41 -2.96 -6.36
CA ALA A 98 12.57 -2.91 -5.48
C ALA A 98 13.82 -2.38 -6.17
N ASN A 99 13.98 -2.67 -7.47
CA ASN A 99 15.12 -2.22 -8.26
C ASN A 99 14.96 -0.78 -8.75
N GLU A 100 13.76 -0.43 -9.18
CA GLU A 100 13.50 0.79 -9.94
C GLU A 100 12.93 1.95 -9.09
N LEU A 101 12.17 1.66 -8.04
CA LEU A 101 11.54 2.70 -7.25
C LEU A 101 12.34 3.06 -5.99
N ASP A 102 12.86 2.05 -5.29
CA ASP A 102 13.61 2.21 -4.03
C ASP A 102 12.94 3.18 -3.04
N VAL A 103 11.71 2.89 -2.67
CA VAL A 103 10.86 3.65 -1.73
C VAL A 103 10.18 2.70 -0.74
N TYR A 104 9.38 3.20 0.20
CA TYR A 104 8.57 2.31 1.02
C TYR A 104 7.50 1.59 0.20
N LEU A 105 7.28 0.32 0.54
CA LEU A 105 6.19 -0.50 0.01
C LEU A 105 5.16 -0.75 1.10
N ALA A 106 3.89 -0.47 0.79
CA ALA A 106 2.75 -0.82 1.61
C ALA A 106 1.97 -1.96 0.96
N TRP A 107 1.74 -3.04 1.71
CA TRP A 107 0.98 -4.19 1.27
C TRP A 107 -0.38 -4.24 1.93
N SER A 108 -1.43 -4.07 1.15
CA SER A 108 -2.82 -4.24 1.59
C SER A 108 -3.10 -5.72 1.85
N LEU A 109 -2.80 -6.18 3.08
CA LEU A 109 -3.02 -7.57 3.50
C LEU A 109 -4.45 -7.81 3.98
N HIS A 110 -4.93 -7.01 4.92
CA HIS A 110 -6.27 -6.95 5.50
C HIS A 110 -6.78 -8.24 6.14
N SER A 111 -6.19 -9.40 5.86
CA SER A 111 -6.39 -10.67 6.54
C SER A 111 -5.18 -11.57 6.35
N SER A 112 -4.75 -12.22 7.42
CA SER A 112 -3.68 -13.24 7.41
C SER A 112 -4.19 -14.65 7.11
N ILE A 113 -5.52 -14.86 7.09
CA ILE A 113 -6.18 -16.12 6.78
C ILE A 113 -6.57 -16.11 5.30
N PRO A 114 -6.00 -17.00 4.45
CA PRO A 114 -6.20 -16.95 3.01
C PRO A 114 -7.67 -16.94 2.57
N LYS A 115 -8.51 -17.80 3.16
CA LYS A 115 -9.94 -17.86 2.83
C LYS A 115 -10.62 -16.52 3.09
N HIS A 116 -10.45 -15.97 4.29
CA HIS A 116 -11.04 -14.68 4.65
C HIS A 116 -10.45 -13.53 3.81
N ARG A 117 -9.15 -13.61 3.44
CA ARG A 117 -8.57 -12.62 2.53
C ARG A 117 -9.20 -12.67 1.14
N SER A 118 -9.55 -13.85 0.63
CA SER A 118 -10.24 -13.99 -0.65
C SER A 118 -11.66 -13.41 -0.62
N GLU A 119 -12.34 -13.51 0.49
CA GLU A 119 -13.66 -12.89 0.71
C GLU A 119 -13.57 -11.35 0.70
N LEU A 120 -12.56 -10.77 1.37
CA LEU A 120 -12.30 -9.33 1.39
C LEU A 120 -11.72 -8.82 0.06
N MET A 121 -10.85 -9.61 -0.55
CA MET A 121 -10.02 -9.24 -1.69
C MET A 121 -9.88 -10.41 -2.66
N PRO A 122 -10.80 -10.56 -3.64
CA PRO A 122 -10.80 -11.68 -4.60
C PRO A 122 -9.49 -11.82 -5.39
N ILE A 123 -8.66 -10.79 -5.46
CA ILE A 123 -7.33 -10.83 -6.07
C ILE A 123 -6.40 -11.86 -5.40
N ASN A 124 -6.69 -12.23 -4.14
CA ASN A 124 -5.93 -13.27 -3.41
C ASN A 124 -6.02 -14.66 -4.05
N ASP A 125 -7.09 -14.97 -4.77
CA ASP A 125 -7.24 -16.25 -5.45
C ASP A 125 -6.22 -16.40 -6.58
N LYS A 126 -5.84 -15.30 -7.20
CA LYS A 126 -4.81 -15.26 -8.24
C LYS A 126 -3.40 -15.07 -7.66
N TYR A 127 -3.27 -14.24 -6.64
CA TYR A 127 -2.00 -13.86 -6.02
C TYR A 127 -2.08 -14.07 -4.51
N SER A 128 -1.84 -15.31 -4.09
CA SER A 128 -1.98 -15.73 -2.70
C SER A 128 -0.92 -15.11 -1.80
N ILE A 129 -1.20 -15.06 -0.49
CA ILE A 129 -0.22 -14.63 0.53
C ILE A 129 1.11 -15.38 0.34
N ASN A 130 1.05 -16.71 0.13
CA ASN A 130 2.24 -17.54 0.01
C ASN A 130 3.07 -17.22 -1.24
N SER A 131 2.43 -16.84 -2.34
CA SER A 131 3.15 -16.44 -3.57
C SER A 131 3.78 -15.04 -3.48
N LEU A 132 3.24 -14.18 -2.61
CA LEU A 132 3.72 -12.81 -2.43
C LEU A 132 4.86 -12.71 -1.41
N LEU A 133 4.87 -13.53 -0.37
CA LEU A 133 5.87 -13.48 0.69
C LEU A 133 7.32 -13.54 0.20
N PRO A 134 7.71 -14.42 -0.75
CA PRO A 134 9.06 -14.42 -1.30
C PRO A 134 9.43 -13.11 -2.00
N GLN A 135 8.49 -12.49 -2.70
CA GLN A 135 8.70 -11.22 -3.42
C GLN A 135 8.88 -10.07 -2.42
N LEU A 136 8.06 -10.01 -1.37
CA LEU A 136 8.19 -9.01 -0.30
C LEU A 136 9.51 -9.16 0.45
N LYS A 137 9.99 -10.40 0.66
CA LYS A 137 11.30 -10.65 1.25
C LYS A 137 12.41 -10.12 0.36
N LYS A 138 12.39 -10.41 -0.94
CA LYS A 138 13.36 -9.85 -1.92
C LYS A 138 13.33 -8.31 -1.93
N TYR A 139 12.13 -7.72 -1.85
CA TYR A 139 11.98 -6.26 -1.75
C TYR A 139 12.75 -5.71 -0.55
N TYR A 140 12.54 -6.29 0.64
CA TYR A 140 13.27 -5.90 1.84
C TYR A 140 14.77 -6.14 1.71
N GLU A 141 15.18 -7.30 1.19
CA GLU A 141 16.61 -7.63 1.01
C GLU A 141 17.32 -6.63 0.09
N LYS A 142 16.64 -6.11 -0.92
CA LYS A 142 17.16 -5.11 -1.85
C LYS A 142 17.16 -3.70 -1.26
N THR A 143 16.03 -3.24 -0.76
CA THR A 143 15.83 -1.85 -0.34
C THR A 143 16.26 -1.60 1.11
N LYS A 144 16.30 -2.62 1.96
CA LYS A 144 16.44 -2.54 3.43
C LYS A 144 15.33 -1.72 4.11
N LEU A 145 14.23 -1.47 3.41
CA LEU A 145 13.05 -0.77 3.94
C LEU A 145 12.02 -1.79 4.42
N PRO A 146 11.52 -1.70 5.66
CA PRO A 146 10.46 -2.59 6.14
C PRO A 146 9.18 -2.37 5.32
N ILE A 147 8.43 -3.46 5.12
CA ILE A 147 7.14 -3.41 4.45
C ILE A 147 6.09 -2.85 5.41
N PHE A 148 5.27 -1.90 4.98
CA PHE A 148 4.07 -1.53 5.71
C PHE A 148 2.97 -2.54 5.40
N ILE A 149 2.44 -3.21 6.41
CA ILE A 149 1.27 -4.08 6.29
C ILE A 149 0.05 -3.25 6.64
N GLU A 150 -0.79 -2.99 5.64
CA GLU A 150 -2.05 -2.29 5.82
C GLU A 150 -3.13 -3.28 6.23
N TRP A 151 -3.81 -3.01 7.34
CA TRP A 151 -4.82 -3.87 7.92
C TRP A 151 -6.07 -3.08 8.30
N ILE A 152 -7.13 -3.28 7.54
CA ILE A 152 -8.44 -2.71 7.89
C ILE A 152 -9.03 -3.46 9.07
N CYS A 153 -9.50 -2.74 10.08
CA CYS A 153 -10.00 -3.31 11.33
C CYS A 153 -11.51 -3.62 11.23
N LEU A 154 -11.79 -4.88 11.00
CA LEU A 154 -13.14 -5.44 10.98
C LEU A 154 -13.34 -6.33 12.20
N ASP A 155 -14.58 -6.47 12.67
CA ASP A 155 -14.90 -7.30 13.84
C ASP A 155 -14.45 -8.76 13.64
N GLU A 156 -14.59 -9.27 12.42
CA GLU A 156 -14.25 -10.63 12.06
C GLU A 156 -12.74 -10.89 11.84
N ASN A 157 -11.89 -9.87 11.65
CA ASN A 157 -10.47 -10.09 11.36
C ASN A 157 -9.50 -9.75 12.52
N LEU A 158 -10.01 -9.36 13.68
CA LEU A 158 -9.22 -9.07 14.88
C LEU A 158 -9.15 -10.25 15.87
N THR A 159 -9.28 -11.47 15.38
CA THR A 159 -9.30 -12.70 16.19
C THR A 159 -7.88 -13.16 16.58
N ASN A 160 -7.81 -14.09 17.54
CA ASN A 160 -6.54 -14.69 17.94
C ASN A 160 -5.86 -15.47 16.80
N ASP A 161 -6.64 -16.10 15.91
CA ASP A 161 -6.08 -16.85 14.79
C ASP A 161 -5.50 -15.93 13.73
N HIS A 162 -6.18 -14.81 13.46
CA HIS A 162 -5.62 -13.77 12.60
C HIS A 162 -4.31 -13.21 13.16
N ALA A 163 -4.24 -12.94 14.46
CA ALA A 163 -3.01 -12.46 15.09
C ALA A 163 -1.87 -13.48 14.99
N LYS A 164 -2.12 -14.76 15.28
CA LYS A 164 -1.11 -15.83 15.18
C LYS A 164 -0.55 -15.95 13.75
N GLU A 165 -1.42 -15.95 12.72
CA GLU A 165 -0.99 -16.04 11.33
C GLU A 165 -0.28 -14.76 10.87
N LEU A 166 -0.73 -13.59 11.31
CA LEU A 166 -0.07 -12.31 11.04
C LEU A 166 1.37 -12.29 11.61
N ILE A 167 1.55 -12.74 12.85
CA ILE A 167 2.88 -12.86 13.48
C ILE A 167 3.79 -13.78 12.65
N LYS A 168 3.28 -14.90 12.12
CA LYS A 168 4.07 -15.79 11.24
C LYS A 168 4.49 -15.09 9.96
N ILE A 169 3.62 -14.26 9.37
CA ILE A 169 3.94 -13.44 8.20
C ILE A 169 5.03 -12.43 8.53
N MET A 170 4.86 -11.66 9.61
CA MET A 170 5.80 -10.62 10.02
C MET A 170 7.18 -11.17 10.41
N LYS A 171 7.25 -12.41 10.92
CA LYS A 171 8.54 -13.09 11.17
C LYS A 171 9.28 -13.45 9.88
N LYS A 172 8.58 -13.62 8.74
CA LYS A 172 9.21 -13.95 7.45
C LYS A 172 9.71 -12.72 6.70
N VAL A 173 9.08 -11.56 6.92
CA VAL A 173 9.40 -10.31 6.23
C VAL A 173 9.40 -9.17 7.24
N PRO A 174 10.52 -8.48 7.45
CA PRO A 174 10.56 -7.30 8.32
C PRO A 174 9.52 -6.28 7.90
N SER A 175 8.60 -6.00 8.80
CA SER A 175 7.40 -5.21 8.49
C SER A 175 6.91 -4.39 9.67
N LYS A 176 6.11 -3.39 9.38
CA LYS A 176 5.35 -2.57 10.34
C LYS A 176 3.88 -2.73 10.05
N LEU A 177 3.09 -2.98 11.08
CA LEU A 177 1.64 -3.08 10.96
C LEU A 177 1.00 -1.70 11.10
N ASN A 178 0.13 -1.35 10.15
CA ASN A 178 -0.73 -0.19 10.20
C ASN A 178 -2.19 -0.65 10.33
N LEU A 179 -2.82 -0.36 11.45
CA LEU A 179 -4.22 -0.67 11.73
C LEU A 179 -5.08 0.51 11.27
N ILE A 180 -6.03 0.24 10.38
CA ILE A 180 -6.88 1.25 9.75
C ILE A 180 -8.31 1.03 10.21
N GLU A 181 -8.93 2.03 10.81
CA GLU A 181 -10.34 1.98 11.15
C GLU A 181 -11.21 1.83 9.89
N PHE A 182 -12.20 0.97 9.96
CA PHE A 182 -13.14 0.78 8.86
C PHE A 182 -14.27 1.81 8.92
N ASN A 183 -14.39 2.61 7.87
CA ASN A 183 -15.53 3.49 7.67
C ASN A 183 -16.61 2.75 6.85
N PRO A 184 -17.73 2.35 7.46
CA PRO A 184 -18.75 1.59 6.77
C PRO A 184 -19.45 2.42 5.70
N LEU A 185 -19.65 1.82 4.55
CA LEU A 185 -20.48 2.36 3.47
C LEU A 185 -21.93 1.91 3.65
N SER A 186 -22.85 2.52 2.92
CA SER A 186 -24.30 2.27 3.05
C SER A 186 -24.74 0.82 2.75
N ASN A 187 -23.96 0.05 1.96
CA ASN A 187 -24.19 -1.38 1.68
C ASN A 187 -23.19 -2.22 2.49
N LYS A 188 -23.67 -2.93 3.53
CA LYS A 188 -22.83 -3.42 4.63
C LYS A 188 -22.73 -4.92 4.65
N ASP A 189 -21.63 -5.44 4.11
CA ASP A 189 -21.27 -6.84 4.34
C ASP A 189 -20.27 -7.00 5.52
N PHE A 190 -19.63 -5.90 5.97
CA PHE A 190 -18.59 -5.93 7.01
C PHE A 190 -18.92 -4.97 8.16
N LYS A 191 -18.57 -5.37 9.39
CA LYS A 191 -18.75 -4.58 10.60
C LYS A 191 -17.44 -3.94 11.05
N PRO A 192 -17.44 -2.63 11.39
CA PRO A 192 -16.28 -1.99 11.98
C PRO A 192 -15.97 -2.60 13.34
N ALA A 193 -14.70 -2.82 13.61
CA ALA A 193 -14.25 -3.23 14.94
C ALA A 193 -14.38 -2.07 15.94
N THR A 194 -14.61 -2.40 17.21
CA THR A 194 -14.55 -1.41 18.28
C THR A 194 -13.11 -1.01 18.59
N GLN A 195 -12.92 0.20 19.12
CA GLN A 195 -11.57 0.67 19.53
C GLN A 195 -10.94 -0.28 20.54
N GLU A 196 -11.73 -0.81 21.47
CA GLU A 196 -11.26 -1.80 22.46
C GLU A 196 -10.69 -3.06 21.80
N ASN A 197 -11.33 -3.58 20.75
CA ASN A 197 -10.85 -4.74 19.99
C ASN A 197 -9.58 -4.43 19.20
N ILE A 198 -9.48 -3.22 18.61
CA ILE A 198 -8.28 -2.75 17.93
C ILE A 198 -7.11 -2.67 18.93
N ASP A 199 -7.32 -2.08 20.09
CA ASP A 199 -6.30 -1.96 21.15
C ASP A 199 -5.85 -3.32 21.68
N LYS A 200 -6.78 -4.26 21.86
CA LYS A 200 -6.45 -5.64 22.24
C LYS A 200 -5.63 -6.36 21.17
N PHE A 201 -5.98 -6.16 19.91
CA PHE A 201 -5.26 -6.79 18.80
C PHE A 201 -3.84 -6.21 18.65
N SER A 202 -3.67 -4.92 18.83
CA SER A 202 -2.36 -4.23 18.71
C SER A 202 -1.34 -4.66 19.77
N LYS A 203 -1.82 -5.22 20.90
CA LYS A 203 -0.97 -5.67 22.02
C LYS A 203 -0.53 -7.14 21.91
N LYS A 204 -0.97 -7.86 20.90
CA LYS A 204 -0.60 -9.26 20.65
C LYS A 204 0.69 -9.38 19.86
#